data_a556c4a5d3bb0605b7ab1a966adcac65
#
_entry.id   a556c4a5d3bb0605b7ab1a966adcac65
#
_cell.length_a   1.000
_cell.length_b   1.000
_cell.length_c   1.000
_cell.angle_alpha   90.00
_cell.angle_beta   90.00
_cell.angle_gamma   90.00
#
_symmetry.space_group_name_H-M   'P 1'
#
loop_
_entity.id
_entity.type
_entity.pdbx_description
1 polymer ?
#
loop_
_entity_poly.entity_id
_entity_poly.type
_entity_poly.pdbx_seq_one_letter_code
_entity_poly.pdbx_strand_id
1 'polypeptide(L)'
;RDLHVRSRRQRQMCIRDSYTSILDISQEALDASEKGYQRLVESIGRLSKVSPGKKAGNFDTDQWLKKCYAAMDDDFNSPLLIAQLFEAVKFINLVVHKDHPIDQSQWETLNRMMAVFIYDVLGIAPEEKSNNATEDTLNKTIGLLIELRNNARANKDFTTSDRIRDQLLEYGVQLKDGKEGTQFTLI
;
A
#
# COMPACT_ATOMS: atom_id res chain seq x y z
N ARG A 1 2.26 -21.32 1.95
CA ARG A 1 3.27 -20.36 2.44
C ARG A 1 4.14 -19.79 1.31
N ASP A 2 4.32 -20.51 0.20
CA ASP A 2 5.22 -20.11 -0.91
C ASP A 2 4.56 -19.23 -2.00
N LEU A 3 3.23 -19.16 -2.07
CA LEU A 3 2.52 -18.40 -3.11
C LEU A 3 2.71 -16.88 -2.97
N HIS A 4 2.74 -16.35 -1.74
CA HIS A 4 2.96 -14.91 -1.50
C HIS A 4 4.36 -14.44 -1.87
N VAL A 5 5.38 -15.26 -1.63
CA VAL A 5 6.78 -14.92 -1.97
C VAL A 5 6.99 -14.91 -3.48
N ARG A 6 6.35 -15.85 -4.22
CA ARG A 6 6.42 -15.89 -5.69
C ARG A 6 5.75 -14.67 -6.33
N SER A 7 4.58 -14.25 -5.84
CA SER A 7 3.88 -13.08 -6.39
C SER A 7 4.66 -11.77 -6.18
N ARG A 8 5.39 -11.65 -5.08
CA ARG A 8 6.25 -10.49 -4.80
C ARG A 8 7.45 -10.40 -5.75
N ARG A 9 8.12 -11.53 -6.00
CA ARG A 9 9.23 -11.61 -6.96
C ARG A 9 8.78 -11.35 -8.40
N GLN A 10 7.63 -11.88 -8.80
CA GLN A 10 7.06 -11.65 -10.13
C GLN A 10 6.72 -10.17 -10.37
N ARG A 11 6.17 -9.48 -9.38
CA ARG A 11 5.89 -8.02 -9.46
C ARG A 11 7.17 -7.20 -9.64
N GLN A 12 8.24 -7.57 -8.98
CA GLN A 12 9.56 -6.92 -9.12
C GLN A 12 10.18 -7.18 -10.49
N MET A 13 9.96 -8.37 -11.07
CA MET A 13 10.44 -8.72 -12.41
C MET A 13 9.77 -7.86 -13.49
N CYS A 14 8.45 -7.67 -13.46
CA CYS A 14 7.73 -6.85 -14.45
C CYS A 14 8.22 -5.39 -14.53
N ILE A 15 8.79 -4.85 -13.45
CA ILE A 15 9.30 -3.48 -13.42
C ILE A 15 10.64 -3.32 -14.17
N ARG A 16 11.40 -4.40 -14.36
CA ARG A 16 12.77 -4.34 -14.91
C ARG A 16 12.99 -5.15 -16.17
N ASP A 17 12.07 -6.04 -16.51
CA ASP A 17 12.30 -7.01 -17.56
C ASP A 17 11.60 -6.65 -18.86
N SER A 18 12.34 -6.78 -19.95
CA SER A 18 11.81 -6.97 -21.29
C SER A 18 12.20 -8.37 -21.73
N TYR A 19 11.39 -9.00 -22.59
CA TYR A 19 11.66 -10.34 -23.13
C TYR A 19 13.05 -10.47 -23.79
N THR A 20 13.72 -9.35 -24.04
CA THR A 20 15.01 -9.27 -24.76
C THR A 20 16.20 -8.88 -23.88
N SER A 21 16.01 -8.55 -22.60
CA SER A 21 17.09 -8.12 -21.72
C SER A 21 17.45 -9.15 -20.64
N ILE A 22 18.72 -9.14 -20.22
CA ILE A 22 19.20 -9.99 -19.12
C ILE A 22 18.67 -9.41 -17.81
N LEU A 23 17.96 -10.25 -17.02
CA LEU A 23 17.45 -9.86 -15.72
C LEU A 23 18.56 -9.87 -14.67
N ASP A 24 18.83 -8.71 -14.08
CA ASP A 24 19.68 -8.59 -12.90
C ASP A 24 18.86 -8.78 -11.60
N ILE A 25 19.16 -9.83 -10.86
CA ILE A 25 18.49 -10.20 -9.61
C ILE A 25 19.37 -9.85 -8.38
N SER A 26 20.23 -8.85 -8.49
CA SER A 26 20.96 -8.36 -7.32
C SER A 26 20.02 -7.78 -6.26
N GLN A 27 20.42 -7.83 -4.98
CA GLN A 27 19.61 -7.28 -3.88
C GLN A 27 19.37 -5.78 -4.09
N GLU A 28 20.35 -5.04 -4.55
CA GLU A 28 20.24 -3.61 -4.84
C GLU A 28 19.21 -3.32 -5.92
N ALA A 29 19.17 -4.16 -6.96
CA ALA A 29 18.21 -4.06 -8.03
C ALA A 29 16.78 -4.37 -7.57
N LEU A 30 16.62 -5.34 -6.67
CA LEU A 30 15.34 -5.67 -6.05
C LEU A 30 14.82 -4.54 -5.16
N ASP A 31 15.69 -3.96 -4.33
CA ASP A 31 15.35 -2.83 -3.46
C ASP A 31 14.96 -1.58 -4.26
N ALA A 32 15.64 -1.33 -5.38
CA ALA A 32 15.28 -0.23 -6.28
C ALA A 32 13.91 -0.44 -6.93
N SER A 33 13.60 -1.67 -7.34
CA SER A 33 12.31 -2.05 -7.92
C SER A 33 11.18 -1.97 -6.90
N GLU A 34 11.42 -2.37 -5.66
CA GLU A 34 10.48 -2.24 -4.55
C GLU A 34 10.11 -0.78 -4.28
N LYS A 35 11.12 0.10 -4.22
CA LYS A 35 10.88 1.55 -4.08
C LYS A 35 10.09 2.12 -5.25
N GLY A 36 10.37 1.65 -6.47
CA GLY A 36 9.63 2.02 -7.67
C GLY A 36 8.15 1.61 -7.57
N TYR A 37 7.91 0.35 -7.21
CA TYR A 37 6.58 -0.19 -6.98
C TYR A 37 5.78 0.63 -5.95
N GLN A 38 6.36 0.87 -4.78
CA GLN A 38 5.70 1.65 -3.73
C GLN A 38 5.32 3.05 -4.21
N ARG A 39 6.19 3.73 -4.96
CA ARG A 39 5.90 5.05 -5.52
C ARG A 39 4.73 5.04 -6.50
N LEU A 40 4.63 4.00 -7.36
CA LEU A 40 3.52 3.84 -8.30
C LEU A 40 2.20 3.67 -7.56
N VAL A 41 2.12 2.75 -6.61
CA VAL A 41 0.90 2.47 -5.85
C VAL A 41 0.49 3.66 -4.98
N GLU A 42 1.44 4.29 -4.27
CA GLU A 42 1.16 5.46 -3.45
C GLU A 42 0.65 6.65 -4.27
N SER A 43 1.11 6.82 -5.52
CA SER A 43 0.71 7.93 -6.37
C SER A 43 -0.79 7.93 -6.66
N ILE A 44 -1.39 6.74 -6.89
CA ILE A 44 -2.83 6.59 -7.08
C ILE A 44 -3.58 7.02 -5.81
N GLY A 45 -3.15 6.54 -4.64
CA GLY A 45 -3.75 6.90 -3.36
C GLY A 45 -3.62 8.39 -3.01
N ARG A 46 -2.57 9.07 -3.51
CA ARG A 46 -2.40 10.52 -3.34
C ARG A 46 -3.31 11.29 -4.31
N LEU A 47 -3.37 10.87 -5.58
CA LEU A 47 -4.21 11.51 -6.60
C LEU A 47 -5.69 11.43 -6.22
N SER A 48 -6.17 10.32 -5.68
CA SER A 48 -7.57 10.15 -5.26
C SER A 48 -8.00 11.14 -4.17
N LYS A 49 -7.05 11.68 -3.39
CA LYS A 49 -7.30 12.69 -2.33
C LYS A 49 -7.27 14.13 -2.84
N VAL A 50 -6.86 14.35 -4.09
CA VAL A 50 -6.80 15.69 -4.70
C VAL A 50 -8.18 16.07 -5.22
N SER A 51 -8.63 17.27 -4.88
CA SER A 51 -9.83 17.87 -5.47
C SER A 51 -9.43 18.61 -6.75
N PRO A 52 -9.93 18.21 -7.92
CA PRO A 52 -9.61 18.87 -9.18
C PRO A 52 -10.16 20.30 -9.20
N GLY A 53 -9.44 21.18 -9.88
CA GLY A 53 -9.79 22.58 -10.09
C GLY A 53 -10.43 22.84 -11.45
N LYS A 54 -10.55 24.12 -11.81
CA LYS A 54 -11.08 24.57 -13.12
C LYS A 54 -10.00 24.74 -14.19
N LYS A 55 -8.73 24.74 -13.81
CA LYS A 55 -7.60 24.97 -14.73
C LYS A 55 -6.89 23.65 -15.01
N ALA A 56 -6.65 23.35 -16.28
CA ALA A 56 -5.80 22.25 -16.70
C ALA A 56 -4.35 22.50 -16.32
N GLY A 57 -3.65 21.43 -15.96
CA GLY A 57 -2.20 21.45 -15.78
C GLY A 57 -1.46 21.31 -17.11
N ASN A 58 -0.16 21.50 -17.07
CA ASN A 58 0.73 21.41 -18.24
C ASN A 58 1.02 19.96 -18.68
N PHE A 59 0.23 18.98 -18.25
CA PHE A 59 0.40 17.59 -18.60
C PHE A 59 -0.62 17.18 -19.67
N ASP A 60 -0.13 16.79 -20.83
CA ASP A 60 -0.98 16.31 -21.93
C ASP A 60 -1.34 14.84 -21.69
N THR A 61 -2.52 14.62 -21.11
CA THR A 61 -3.05 13.29 -20.79
C THR A 61 -3.31 12.45 -22.03
N ASP A 62 -3.70 13.07 -23.16
CA ASP A 62 -3.98 12.34 -24.38
C ASP A 62 -2.69 11.85 -25.04
N GLN A 63 -1.65 12.69 -25.08
CA GLN A 63 -0.35 12.29 -25.58
C GLN A 63 0.29 11.23 -24.68
N TRP A 64 0.18 11.39 -23.38
CA TRP A 64 0.66 10.39 -22.42
C TRP A 64 -0.01 9.04 -22.62
N LEU A 65 -1.34 9.04 -22.79
CA LEU A 65 -2.12 7.82 -23.01
C LEU A 65 -1.71 7.11 -24.31
N LYS A 66 -1.52 7.87 -25.39
CA LYS A 66 -1.01 7.33 -26.66
C LYS A 66 0.35 6.65 -26.49
N LYS A 67 1.25 7.24 -25.70
CA LYS A 67 2.57 6.64 -25.41
C LYS A 67 2.45 5.36 -24.58
N CYS A 68 1.54 5.30 -23.64
CA CYS A 68 1.27 4.08 -22.87
C CYS A 68 0.77 2.95 -23.78
N TYR A 69 -0.19 3.21 -24.65
CA TYR A 69 -0.68 2.22 -25.60
C TYR A 69 0.41 1.82 -26.60
N ALA A 70 1.18 2.76 -27.13
CA ALA A 70 2.28 2.47 -28.04
C ALA A 70 3.34 1.53 -27.41
N ALA A 71 3.60 1.68 -26.10
CA ALA A 71 4.48 0.77 -25.38
C ALA A 71 3.90 -0.66 -25.29
N MET A 72 2.58 -0.79 -25.16
CA MET A 72 1.91 -2.10 -25.14
C MET A 72 1.82 -2.73 -26.53
N ASP A 73 1.63 -1.92 -27.57
CA ASP A 73 1.62 -2.35 -28.96
C ASP A 73 3.03 -2.79 -29.44
N ASP A 74 4.10 -2.32 -28.78
CA ASP A 74 5.50 -2.69 -29.02
C ASP A 74 5.86 -3.94 -28.19
N ASP A 75 5.30 -5.09 -28.53
CA ASP A 75 5.56 -6.39 -27.93
C ASP A 75 5.45 -6.41 -26.40
N PHE A 76 4.41 -5.77 -25.88
CA PHE A 76 4.16 -5.63 -24.43
C PHE A 76 5.40 -5.08 -23.68
N ASN A 77 5.99 -4.00 -24.17
CA ASN A 77 7.16 -3.38 -23.61
C ASN A 77 6.88 -2.75 -22.24
N SER A 78 6.81 -3.61 -21.21
CA SER A 78 6.48 -3.21 -19.85
C SER A 78 7.47 -2.19 -19.25
N PRO A 79 8.80 -2.25 -19.49
CA PRO A 79 9.73 -1.20 -19.04
C PRO A 79 9.38 0.17 -19.62
N LEU A 80 9.01 0.25 -20.89
CA LEU A 80 8.63 1.50 -21.54
C LEU A 80 7.30 2.02 -20.99
N LEU A 81 6.31 1.14 -20.79
CA LEU A 81 5.06 1.51 -20.11
C LEU A 81 5.32 2.08 -18.72
N ILE A 82 6.14 1.40 -17.91
CA ILE A 82 6.48 1.84 -16.56
C ILE A 82 7.16 3.20 -16.56
N ALA A 83 8.04 3.46 -17.54
CA ALA A 83 8.64 4.78 -17.70
C ALA A 83 7.59 5.87 -17.94
N GLN A 84 6.55 5.59 -18.77
CA GLN A 84 5.43 6.53 -18.96
C GLN A 84 4.59 6.70 -17.68
N LEU A 85 4.37 5.63 -16.92
CA LEU A 85 3.68 5.75 -15.62
C LEU A 85 4.45 6.65 -14.64
N PHE A 86 5.78 6.57 -14.60
CA PHE A 86 6.58 7.47 -13.78
C PHE A 86 6.55 8.94 -14.25
N GLU A 87 6.33 9.21 -15.53
CA GLU A 87 6.06 10.59 -15.99
C GLU A 87 4.75 11.13 -15.39
N ALA A 88 3.70 10.30 -15.37
CA ALA A 88 2.45 10.66 -14.70
C ALA A 88 2.65 10.84 -13.17
N VAL A 89 3.44 9.98 -12.51
CA VAL A 89 3.76 10.12 -11.07
C VAL A 89 4.45 11.44 -10.78
N LYS A 90 5.37 11.90 -11.63
CA LYS A 90 6.02 13.21 -11.46
C LYS A 90 4.98 14.34 -11.47
N PHE A 91 4.06 14.32 -12.44
CA PHE A 91 3.01 15.31 -12.52
C PHE A 91 2.05 15.24 -11.32
N ILE A 92 1.63 14.03 -10.92
CA ILE A 92 0.78 13.83 -9.74
C ILE A 92 1.43 14.43 -8.48
N ASN A 93 2.72 14.23 -8.28
CA ASN A 93 3.43 14.82 -7.14
C ASN A 93 3.42 16.35 -7.16
N LEU A 94 3.59 16.98 -8.33
CA LEU A 94 3.48 18.44 -8.47
C LEU A 94 2.07 18.93 -8.12
N VAL A 95 1.04 18.22 -8.55
CA VAL A 95 -0.35 18.54 -8.22
C VAL A 95 -0.63 18.39 -6.71
N VAL A 96 -0.15 17.32 -6.09
CA VAL A 96 -0.31 17.07 -4.65
C VAL A 96 0.35 18.18 -3.82
N HIS A 97 1.53 18.65 -4.23
CA HIS A 97 2.21 19.77 -3.59
C HIS A 97 1.62 21.13 -3.94
N LYS A 98 0.54 21.18 -4.74
CA LYS A 98 -0.14 22.39 -5.21
C LYS A 98 0.73 23.32 -6.09
N ASP A 99 1.80 22.78 -6.65
CA ASP A 99 2.67 23.51 -7.58
C ASP A 99 2.04 23.63 -8.96
N HIS A 100 1.15 22.68 -9.32
CA HIS A 100 0.47 22.65 -10.59
C HIS A 100 -1.04 22.42 -10.44
N PRO A 101 -1.87 23.09 -11.26
CA PRO A 101 -3.30 22.81 -11.30
C PRO A 101 -3.58 21.46 -12.01
N ILE A 102 -4.76 20.92 -11.77
CA ILE A 102 -5.31 19.80 -12.51
C ILE A 102 -6.82 20.04 -12.68
N ASP A 103 -7.35 19.84 -13.88
CA ASP A 103 -8.77 19.92 -14.12
C ASP A 103 -9.46 18.55 -13.92
N GLN A 104 -10.79 18.55 -14.00
CA GLN A 104 -11.60 17.36 -13.78
C GLN A 104 -11.29 16.26 -14.81
N SER A 105 -11.12 16.61 -16.08
CA SER A 105 -10.86 15.65 -17.16
C SER A 105 -9.50 14.97 -17.02
N GLN A 106 -8.45 15.75 -16.72
CA GLN A 106 -7.12 15.23 -16.48
C GLN A 106 -7.10 14.31 -15.25
N TRP A 107 -7.79 14.73 -14.17
CA TRP A 107 -7.87 13.96 -12.94
C TRP A 107 -8.57 12.61 -13.16
N GLU A 108 -9.73 12.60 -13.83
CA GLU A 108 -10.46 11.37 -14.14
C GLU A 108 -9.65 10.42 -15.03
N THR A 109 -9.02 10.97 -16.07
CA THR A 109 -8.20 10.18 -17.01
C THR A 109 -7.01 9.57 -16.28
N LEU A 110 -6.25 10.35 -15.51
CA LEU A 110 -5.11 9.86 -14.77
C LEU A 110 -5.51 8.82 -13.71
N ASN A 111 -6.55 9.11 -12.92
CA ASN A 111 -6.97 8.21 -11.85
C ASN A 111 -7.43 6.86 -12.41
N ARG A 112 -8.23 6.87 -13.47
CA ARG A 112 -8.71 5.65 -14.13
C ARG A 112 -7.59 4.88 -14.83
N MET A 113 -6.79 5.57 -15.65
CA MET A 113 -5.83 4.89 -16.52
C MET A 113 -4.58 4.44 -15.78
N MET A 114 -4.15 5.14 -14.74
CA MET A 114 -3.10 4.67 -13.84
C MET A 114 -3.52 3.36 -13.15
N ALA A 115 -4.77 3.28 -12.67
CA ALA A 115 -5.29 2.07 -12.06
C ALA A 115 -5.36 0.91 -13.08
N VAL A 116 -5.88 1.15 -14.28
CA VAL A 116 -5.95 0.13 -15.35
C VAL A 116 -4.56 -0.39 -15.71
N PHE A 117 -3.60 0.49 -15.99
CA PHE A 117 -2.26 0.02 -16.39
C PHE A 117 -1.53 -0.70 -15.26
N ILE A 118 -1.65 -0.22 -14.02
CA ILE A 118 -0.93 -0.82 -12.88
C ILE A 118 -1.60 -2.12 -12.44
N TYR A 119 -2.93 -2.13 -12.27
CA TYR A 119 -3.63 -3.27 -11.68
C TYR A 119 -4.06 -4.31 -12.71
N ASP A 120 -4.66 -3.87 -13.82
CA ASP A 120 -5.26 -4.79 -14.79
C ASP A 120 -4.23 -5.25 -15.84
N VAL A 121 -3.37 -4.35 -16.34
CA VAL A 121 -2.38 -4.66 -17.39
C VAL A 121 -1.12 -5.27 -16.80
N LEU A 122 -0.49 -4.60 -15.83
CA LEU A 122 0.75 -5.08 -15.21
C LEU A 122 0.50 -6.09 -14.07
N GLY A 123 -0.74 -6.23 -13.61
CA GLY A 123 -1.08 -7.14 -12.52
C GLY A 123 -0.43 -6.77 -11.18
N ILE A 124 -0.01 -5.52 -11.02
CA ILE A 124 0.68 -5.02 -9.84
C ILE A 124 -0.39 -4.58 -8.81
N ALA A 125 -1.06 -5.54 -8.16
CA ALA A 125 -2.01 -5.21 -7.09
C ALA A 125 -1.29 -4.53 -5.91
N PRO A 126 -1.91 -3.53 -5.24
CA PRO A 126 -1.40 -3.07 -3.97
C PRO A 126 -1.26 -4.31 -3.07
N GLU A 127 -0.13 -4.45 -2.40
CA GLU A 127 -0.12 -5.37 -1.28
C GLU A 127 -1.25 -4.89 -0.39
N GLU A 128 -2.24 -5.75 -0.13
CA GLU A 128 -2.99 -5.60 1.09
C GLU A 128 -1.89 -5.48 2.14
N LYS A 129 -1.70 -4.27 2.67
CA LYS A 129 -0.84 -4.11 3.84
C LYS A 129 -1.50 -5.05 4.82
N SER A 130 -0.99 -6.29 4.88
CA SER A 130 -1.29 -7.16 6.00
C SER A 130 -1.08 -6.22 7.18
N ASN A 131 -2.10 -6.04 7.98
CA ASN A 131 -2.16 -5.01 9.02
C ASN A 131 -1.10 -5.26 10.11
N ASN A 132 0.10 -5.72 9.73
CA ASN A 132 1.17 -6.03 10.67
C ASN A 132 1.52 -4.83 11.55
N ALA A 133 1.50 -3.60 10.98
CA ALA A 133 1.68 -2.40 11.80
C ALA A 133 0.45 -2.11 12.68
N THR A 134 -0.76 -2.39 12.18
CA THR A 134 -2.00 -2.24 12.94
C THR A 134 -2.15 -3.40 13.92
N GLU A 135 -1.86 -4.64 13.52
CA GLU A 135 -1.79 -5.81 14.39
C GLU A 135 -0.72 -5.67 15.47
N ASP A 136 0.48 -5.20 15.12
CA ASP A 136 1.54 -4.93 16.09
C ASP A 136 1.15 -3.84 17.09
N THR A 137 0.49 -2.78 16.62
CA THR A 137 -0.03 -1.71 17.49
C THR A 137 -1.15 -2.24 18.37
N LEU A 138 -2.08 -3.02 17.82
CA LEU A 138 -3.17 -3.66 18.55
C LEU A 138 -2.61 -4.61 19.62
N ASN A 139 -1.68 -5.50 19.24
CA ASN A 139 -1.04 -6.45 20.16
C ASN A 139 -0.30 -5.73 21.31
N LYS A 140 0.42 -4.66 21.02
CA LYS A 140 1.10 -3.84 22.04
C LYS A 140 0.11 -3.13 22.95
N THR A 141 -0.99 -2.61 22.39
CA THR A 141 -2.05 -1.92 23.16
C THR A 141 -2.79 -2.90 24.08
N ILE A 142 -3.15 -4.08 23.58
CA ILE A 142 -3.78 -5.13 24.41
C ILE A 142 -2.78 -5.61 25.47
N GLY A 143 -1.49 -5.78 25.11
CA GLY A 143 -0.44 -6.14 26.05
C GLY A 143 -0.34 -5.17 27.23
N LEU A 144 -0.38 -3.85 26.97
CA LEU A 144 -0.40 -2.82 28.00
C LEU A 144 -1.63 -2.93 28.92
N LEU A 145 -2.81 -3.19 28.36
CA LEU A 145 -4.05 -3.38 29.14
C LEU A 145 -3.99 -4.64 30.01
N ILE A 146 -3.38 -5.72 29.51
CA ILE A 146 -3.13 -6.94 30.30
C ILE A 146 -2.18 -6.64 31.46
N GLU A 147 -1.12 -5.87 31.22
CA GLU A 147 -0.18 -5.46 32.27
C GLU A 147 -0.86 -4.61 33.35
N LEU A 148 -1.66 -3.63 32.96
CA LEU A 148 -2.44 -2.81 33.89
C LEU A 148 -3.42 -3.65 34.72
N ARG A 149 -4.11 -4.62 34.10
CA ARG A 149 -5.00 -5.57 34.79
C ARG A 149 -4.21 -6.41 35.80
N ASN A 150 -3.04 -6.94 35.42
CA ASN A 150 -2.22 -7.74 36.31
C ASN A 150 -1.70 -6.91 37.49
N ASN A 151 -1.31 -5.66 37.30
CA ASN A 151 -0.90 -4.73 38.35
C ASN A 151 -2.08 -4.43 39.30
N ALA A 152 -3.30 -4.22 38.78
CA ALA A 152 -4.50 -4.05 39.60
C ALA A 152 -4.74 -5.29 40.50
N ARG A 153 -4.61 -6.51 39.93
CA ARG A 153 -4.74 -7.76 40.72
C ARG A 153 -3.66 -7.89 41.80
N ALA A 154 -2.41 -7.53 41.49
CA ALA A 154 -1.31 -7.54 42.45
C ALA A 154 -1.59 -6.59 43.62
N ASN A 155 -2.22 -5.44 43.36
CA ASN A 155 -2.63 -4.45 44.35
C ASN A 155 -3.98 -4.79 45.04
N LYS A 156 -4.56 -5.97 44.75
CA LYS A 156 -5.87 -6.44 45.26
C LYS A 156 -7.06 -5.56 44.82
N ASP A 157 -6.88 -4.74 43.78
CA ASP A 157 -7.93 -3.96 43.12
C ASP A 157 -8.66 -4.84 42.09
N PHE A 158 -9.51 -5.71 42.57
CA PHE A 158 -10.27 -6.63 41.73
C PHE A 158 -11.30 -5.89 40.87
N THR A 159 -11.80 -4.75 41.36
CA THR A 159 -12.81 -3.96 40.67
C THR A 159 -12.26 -3.41 39.32
N THR A 160 -11.08 -2.83 39.36
CA THR A 160 -10.41 -2.33 38.15
C THR A 160 -10.01 -3.49 37.22
N SER A 161 -9.52 -4.60 37.78
CA SER A 161 -9.13 -5.79 37.01
C SER A 161 -10.33 -6.38 36.23
N ASP A 162 -11.49 -6.53 36.90
CA ASP A 162 -12.70 -7.08 36.26
C ASP A 162 -13.26 -6.11 35.22
N ARG A 163 -13.26 -4.81 35.51
CA ARG A 163 -13.68 -3.79 34.54
C ARG A 163 -12.86 -3.83 33.25
N ILE A 164 -11.55 -3.96 33.34
CA ILE A 164 -10.67 -4.07 32.14
C ILE A 164 -11.03 -5.32 31.35
N ARG A 165 -11.23 -6.47 32.00
CA ARG A 165 -11.60 -7.71 31.34
C ARG A 165 -12.93 -7.61 30.62
N ASP A 166 -13.95 -7.06 31.30
CA ASP A 166 -15.29 -6.98 30.76
C ASP A 166 -15.39 -5.99 29.59
N GLN A 167 -14.66 -4.85 29.65
CA GLN A 167 -14.58 -3.91 28.53
C GLN A 167 -13.84 -4.52 27.34
N LEU A 168 -12.75 -5.26 27.56
CA LEU A 168 -12.04 -5.94 26.47
C LEU A 168 -12.94 -6.99 25.80
N LEU A 169 -13.73 -7.72 26.57
CA LEU A 169 -14.71 -8.68 26.05
C LEU A 169 -15.80 -7.99 25.21
N GLU A 170 -16.29 -6.84 25.65
CA GLU A 170 -17.26 -6.02 24.90
C GLU A 170 -16.68 -5.54 23.55
N TYR A 171 -15.37 -5.27 23.49
CA TYR A 171 -14.66 -4.89 22.25
C TYR A 171 -14.21 -6.09 21.41
N GLY A 172 -14.63 -7.31 21.74
CA GLY A 172 -14.30 -8.52 20.98
C GLY A 172 -12.95 -9.14 21.32
N VAL A 173 -12.37 -8.81 22.48
CA VAL A 173 -11.08 -9.36 22.96
C VAL A 173 -11.31 -10.25 24.18
N GLN A 174 -11.20 -11.56 24.02
CA GLN A 174 -11.31 -12.52 25.12
C GLN A 174 -9.95 -12.78 25.75
N LEU A 175 -9.84 -12.57 27.07
CA LEU A 175 -8.64 -12.91 27.85
C LEU A 175 -8.74 -14.32 28.42
N LYS A 176 -7.63 -15.08 28.35
CA LYS A 176 -7.46 -16.40 28.95
C LYS A 176 -6.24 -16.39 29.85
N ASP A 177 -6.43 -16.61 31.15
CA ASP A 177 -5.36 -16.73 32.14
C ASP A 177 -4.77 -18.16 32.08
N GLY A 178 -3.48 -18.29 31.82
CA GLY A 178 -2.75 -19.55 31.77
C GLY A 178 -1.56 -19.56 32.75
N LYS A 179 -0.90 -20.72 32.87
CA LYS A 179 0.28 -20.88 33.74
C LYS A 179 1.49 -20.05 33.26
N GLU A 180 1.55 -19.72 31.97
CA GLU A 180 2.60 -18.93 31.34
C GLU A 180 2.25 -17.45 31.19
N GLY A 181 1.09 -17.02 31.71
CA GLY A 181 0.60 -15.65 31.62
C GLY A 181 -0.80 -15.52 31.01
N THR A 182 -1.27 -14.30 30.85
CA THR A 182 -2.57 -13.99 30.24
C THR A 182 -2.41 -13.90 28.71
N GLN A 183 -3.14 -14.73 27.98
CA GLN A 183 -3.24 -14.71 26.53
C GLN A 183 -4.56 -14.07 26.11
N PHE A 184 -4.65 -13.57 24.88
CA PHE A 184 -5.87 -13.02 24.33
C PHE A 184 -6.24 -13.64 22.98
N THR A 185 -7.51 -13.62 22.65
CA THR A 185 -8.07 -14.06 21.36
C THR A 185 -9.09 -13.03 20.90
N LEU A 186 -9.04 -12.65 19.64
CA LEU A 186 -10.09 -11.83 19.01
C LEU A 186 -11.28 -12.72 18.65
N ILE A 187 -12.50 -12.25 18.97
CA ILE A 187 -13.77 -12.95 18.74
C ILE A 187 -14.46 -12.34 17.51
#